data_04210fb9ce02617dfb9869b1473a6574
#
_entry.id   04210fb9ce02617dfb9869b1473a6574
#
_cell.length_a   1.000
_cell.length_b   1.000
_cell.length_c   1.000
_cell.angle_alpha   90.00
_cell.angle_beta   90.00
_cell.angle_gamma   90.00
#
_symmetry.space_group_name_H-M   'P 1'
#
loop_
_entity.id
_entity.type
_entity.pdbx_description
1 polymer ?
#
loop_
_entity_poly.entity_id
_entity_poly.type
_entity_poly.pdbx_seq_one_letter_code
_entity_poly.pdbx_strand_id
1 'polypeptide(L)'
;METAAVVLTGPKDLKVESVRMKTPESNETIVDVLYSGISTGTEKLFWSGEMPPFPGMGYPLVPGYESVGEVTETHKNSGFKSGDMVF
;
A
#
# COMPACT_ATOMS: atom_id res chain seq x y z
N MET A 1 5.60 -14.34 0.27
CA MET A 1 4.68 -13.92 1.35
C MET A 1 3.41 -13.37 0.75
N GLU A 2 2.27 -13.78 1.26
CA GLU A 2 0.99 -13.29 0.80
C GLU A 2 0.40 -12.33 1.84
N THR A 3 -0.37 -11.36 1.36
CA THR A 3 -1.08 -10.41 2.21
C THR A 3 -2.41 -10.05 1.54
N ALA A 4 -3.31 -9.47 2.31
CA ALA A 4 -4.57 -8.96 1.77
C ALA A 4 -4.40 -7.50 1.37
N ALA A 5 -5.01 -7.12 0.26
CA ALA A 5 -5.01 -5.75 -0.21
C ALA A 5 -6.35 -5.39 -0.83
N VAL A 6 -6.71 -4.12 -0.71
CA VAL A 6 -7.82 -3.56 -1.45
C VAL A 6 -7.32 -3.25 -2.87
N VAL A 7 -7.96 -3.82 -3.87
CA VAL A 7 -7.54 -3.69 -5.27
C VAL A 7 -8.68 -3.12 -6.11
N LEU A 8 -8.36 -2.06 -6.85
CA LEU A 8 -9.23 -1.54 -7.92
C LEU A 8 -8.85 -2.26 -9.21
N THR A 9 -9.69 -3.17 -9.66
CA THR A 9 -9.47 -3.91 -10.91
C THR A 9 -9.87 -3.11 -12.14
N GLY A 10 -10.67 -2.08 -11.94
CA GLY A 10 -11.12 -1.12 -12.92
C GLY A 10 -11.94 -0.05 -12.23
N PRO A 11 -12.46 0.95 -12.97
CA PRO A 11 -13.32 1.98 -12.38
C PRO A 11 -14.51 1.35 -11.66
N LYS A 12 -14.74 1.79 -10.42
CA LYS A 12 -15.86 1.34 -9.56
C LYS A 12 -15.86 -0.16 -9.25
N ASP A 13 -14.74 -0.84 -9.46
CA ASP A 13 -14.62 -2.27 -9.20
C ASP A 13 -13.55 -2.51 -8.14
N LEU A 14 -13.97 -2.50 -6.88
CA LEU A 14 -13.14 -2.62 -5.71
C LEU A 14 -13.30 -3.99 -5.07
N LYS A 15 -12.18 -4.65 -4.79
CA LYS A 15 -12.16 -5.97 -4.15
C LYS A 15 -11.07 -6.05 -3.10
N VAL A 16 -11.27 -6.90 -2.11
CA VAL A 16 -10.18 -7.34 -1.23
C VAL A 16 -9.63 -8.63 -1.81
N GLU A 17 -8.36 -8.63 -2.13
CA GLU A 17 -7.70 -9.78 -2.74
C GLU A 17 -6.45 -10.17 -1.97
N SER A 18 -6.11 -11.46 -2.06
CA SER A 18 -4.80 -11.94 -1.63
C SER A 18 -3.79 -11.59 -2.70
N VAL A 19 -2.73 -10.90 -2.31
CA VAL A 19 -1.66 -10.52 -3.23
C VAL A 19 -0.33 -11.07 -2.71
N ARG A 20 0.58 -11.35 -3.64
CA ARG A 20 1.91 -11.83 -3.28
C ARG A 20 2.86 -10.65 -3.20
N MET A 21 3.54 -10.53 -2.07
CA MET A 21 4.62 -9.57 -1.91
C MET A 21 5.92 -10.21 -2.38
N LYS A 22 6.76 -9.42 -3.06
CA LYS A 22 8.10 -9.86 -3.40
C LYS A 22 8.90 -10.10 -2.11
N THR A 23 9.93 -10.93 -2.17
CA THR A 23 10.85 -11.11 -1.07
C THR A 23 11.57 -9.79 -0.79
N PRO A 24 11.55 -9.29 0.46
CA PRO A 24 12.24 -8.04 0.77
C PRO A 24 13.74 -8.13 0.55
N GLU A 25 14.32 -7.04 0.04
CA GLU A 25 15.76 -6.93 -0.10
C GLU A 25 16.40 -6.55 1.24
N SER A 26 17.72 -6.71 1.35
CA SER A 26 18.44 -6.49 2.61
C SER A 26 18.37 -5.05 3.13
N ASN A 27 18.05 -4.09 2.28
CA ASN A 27 17.92 -2.67 2.64
C ASN A 27 16.46 -2.22 2.78
N GLU A 28 15.52 -3.14 2.79
CA GLU A 28 14.11 -2.83 2.92
C GLU A 28 13.60 -3.08 4.33
N THR A 29 12.57 -2.33 4.71
CA THR A 29 11.91 -2.46 6.01
C THR A 29 10.50 -2.98 5.77
N ILE A 30 10.09 -3.97 6.56
CA ILE A 30 8.73 -4.53 6.50
C ILE A 30 7.91 -3.91 7.62
N VAL A 31 6.74 -3.42 7.24
CA VAL A 31 5.76 -2.84 8.17
C VAL A 31 4.48 -3.63 8.11
N ASP A 32 3.98 -4.03 9.28
CA ASP A 32 2.66 -4.62 9.40
C ASP A 32 1.65 -3.49 9.57
N VAL A 33 0.87 -3.23 8.53
CA VAL A 33 -0.05 -2.09 8.50
C VAL A 33 -1.24 -2.36 9.41
N LEU A 34 -1.48 -1.44 10.34
CA LEU A 34 -2.61 -1.51 11.26
C LEU A 34 -3.78 -0.65 10.81
N TYR A 35 -3.48 0.52 10.25
CA TYR A 35 -4.50 1.46 9.76
C TYR A 35 -3.99 2.11 8.48
N SER A 36 -4.90 2.36 7.56
CA SER A 36 -4.61 3.17 6.37
C SER A 36 -5.65 4.27 6.24
N GLY A 37 -5.22 5.43 5.75
CA GLY A 37 -6.11 6.55 5.49
C GLY A 37 -6.74 6.46 4.12
N ILE A 38 -7.93 7.00 3.99
CA ILE A 38 -8.63 7.11 2.71
C ILE A 38 -8.77 8.59 2.38
N SER A 39 -8.15 9.00 1.27
CA SER A 39 -8.29 10.35 0.75
C SER A 39 -9.57 10.46 -0.08
N THR A 40 -10.50 11.28 0.36
CA THR A 40 -11.78 11.46 -0.34
C THR A 40 -11.63 12.19 -1.67
N GLY A 41 -10.53 12.92 -1.87
CA GLY A 41 -10.23 13.58 -3.15
C GLY A 41 -9.62 12.63 -4.16
N THR A 42 -8.35 12.27 -3.93
CA THR A 42 -7.55 11.49 -4.87
C THR A 42 -8.09 10.09 -5.10
N GLU A 43 -8.44 9.38 -4.04
CA GLU A 43 -8.90 7.99 -4.16
C GLU A 43 -10.27 7.91 -4.80
N LYS A 44 -11.11 8.93 -4.62
CA LYS A 44 -12.39 9.01 -5.32
C LYS A 44 -12.18 9.09 -6.83
N LEU A 45 -11.18 9.83 -7.28
CA LEU A 45 -10.88 9.95 -8.71
C LEU A 45 -10.39 8.61 -9.28
N PHE A 46 -9.56 7.87 -8.56
CA PHE A 46 -9.14 6.53 -8.96
C PHE A 46 -10.33 5.58 -9.01
N TRP A 47 -11.18 5.61 -7.98
CA TRP A 47 -12.33 4.73 -7.92
C TRP A 47 -13.31 4.99 -9.06
N SER A 48 -13.59 6.24 -9.37
CA SER A 48 -14.55 6.61 -10.43
C SER A 48 -14.00 6.49 -11.84
N GLY A 49 -12.68 6.38 -11.99
CA GLY A 49 -12.02 6.37 -13.29
C GLY A 49 -11.80 7.75 -13.86
N GLU A 50 -11.99 8.80 -13.07
CA GLU A 50 -11.89 10.20 -13.50
C GLU A 50 -10.51 10.82 -13.27
N MET A 51 -9.57 10.07 -12.73
CA MET A 51 -8.21 10.56 -12.52
C MET A 51 -7.56 10.87 -13.86
N PRO A 52 -7.01 12.08 -14.05
CA PRO A 52 -6.27 12.39 -15.27
C PRO A 52 -5.09 11.42 -15.46
N PRO A 53 -4.84 10.94 -16.67
CA PRO A 53 -3.77 10.00 -16.92
C PRO A 53 -2.40 10.61 -16.62
N PHE A 54 -1.51 9.80 -16.02
CA PHE A 54 -0.11 10.15 -15.78
C PHE A 54 0.75 8.89 -15.91
N PRO A 55 2.08 9.02 -16.10
CA PRO A 55 2.95 7.86 -16.26
C PRO A 55 2.88 6.93 -15.06
N GLY A 56 2.73 5.63 -15.32
CA GLY A 56 2.63 4.59 -14.30
C GLY A 56 1.25 4.37 -13.74
N MET A 57 0.27 5.20 -14.09
CA MET A 57 -1.11 5.01 -13.66
C MET A 57 -1.82 3.98 -14.53
N GLY A 58 -2.51 3.05 -13.92
CA GLY A 58 -3.31 2.04 -14.63
C GLY A 58 -3.96 1.07 -13.66
N TYR A 59 -4.95 0.37 -14.15
CA TYR A 59 -5.62 -0.69 -13.41
C TYR A 59 -5.03 -2.05 -13.80
N PRO A 60 -4.98 -3.03 -12.89
CA PRO A 60 -5.38 -2.93 -11.48
C PRO A 60 -4.41 -2.09 -10.67
N LEU A 61 -4.90 -1.45 -9.61
CA LEU A 61 -4.07 -0.70 -8.70
C LEU A 61 -4.52 -0.88 -7.25
N VAL A 62 -3.59 -0.71 -6.32
CA VAL A 62 -3.88 -0.66 -4.89
C VAL A 62 -3.92 0.81 -4.50
N PRO A 63 -5.10 1.35 -4.16
CA PRO A 63 -5.22 2.76 -3.79
C PRO A 63 -4.68 3.02 -2.39
N GLY A 64 -4.43 4.29 -2.10
CA GLY A 64 -3.96 4.73 -0.78
C GLY A 64 -2.49 5.09 -0.77
N TYR A 65 -2.15 6.07 0.05
CA TYR A 65 -0.78 6.55 0.14
C TYR A 65 -0.36 6.93 1.56
N GLU A 66 -1.19 6.62 2.56
CA GLU A 66 -0.84 6.84 3.95
C GLU A 66 -1.30 5.69 4.83
N SER A 67 -0.43 5.28 5.73
CA SER A 67 -0.69 4.18 6.63
C SER A 67 0.09 4.33 7.93
N VAL A 68 -0.40 3.66 8.97
CA VAL A 68 0.28 3.52 10.26
C VAL A 68 0.46 2.04 10.52
N GLY A 69 1.65 1.65 10.95
CA GLY A 69 1.92 0.26 11.22
C GLY A 69 3.12 0.05 12.12
N GLU A 70 3.38 -1.21 12.40
CA GLU A 70 4.47 -1.66 13.25
C GLU A 70 5.59 -2.25 12.39
N VAL A 71 6.82 -1.81 12.62
CA VAL A 71 7.99 -2.41 11.97
C VAL A 71 8.16 -3.83 12.49
N THR A 72 8.13 -4.80 11.61
CA THR A 72 8.32 -6.21 11.95
C THR A 72 9.71 -6.71 11.61
N GLU A 73 10.33 -6.17 10.58
CA GLU A 73 11.65 -6.56 10.13
C GLU A 73 12.35 -5.37 9.48
N THR A 74 13.61 -5.17 9.81
CA THR A 74 14.40 -4.08 9.26
C THR A 74 15.89 -4.42 9.28
N HIS A 75 16.71 -3.57 8.66
CA HIS A 75 18.16 -3.72 8.65
C HIS A 75 18.81 -2.70 9.60
N LYS A 76 20.05 -2.98 10.00
CA LYS A 76 20.68 -2.20 11.08
C LYS A 76 20.96 -0.74 10.76
N ASN A 77 20.96 -0.35 9.48
CA ASN A 77 21.21 1.03 9.06
C ASN A 77 19.94 1.80 8.74
N SER A 78 18.76 1.23 9.01
CA SER A 78 17.49 1.88 8.68
C SER A 78 17.11 3.04 9.58
N GLY A 79 17.63 3.08 10.79
CA GLY A 79 17.19 4.02 11.83
C GLY A 79 15.96 3.54 12.58
N PHE A 80 15.40 2.41 12.21
CA PHE A 80 14.25 1.79 12.87
C PHE A 80 14.62 0.49 13.53
N LYS A 81 13.75 0.00 14.39
CA LYS A 81 13.88 -1.32 15.00
C LYS A 81 12.52 -2.00 15.03
N SER A 82 12.54 -3.33 15.09
CA SER A 82 11.32 -4.13 15.22
C SER A 82 10.49 -3.67 16.42
N GLY A 83 9.22 -3.47 16.23
CA GLY A 83 8.30 -2.95 17.21
C GLY A 83 8.03 -1.45 17.12
N ASP A 84 8.80 -0.71 16.33
CA ASP A 84 8.57 0.73 16.16
C ASP A 84 7.25 0.98 15.43
N MET A 85 6.51 1.97 15.91
CA MET A 85 5.32 2.46 15.21
C MET A 85 5.75 3.55 14.23
N VAL A 86 5.29 3.41 12.99
CA VAL A 86 5.67 4.33 11.90
C VAL A 86 4.44 4.80 11.12
N PHE A 87 4.60 5.97 10.55
CA PHE A 87 3.58 6.59 9.69
C PHE A 87 4.20 6.86 8.32
#